data_54bcb365ccb793b9309441756179cd70
#
_entry.id   54bcb365ccb793b9309441756179cd70
#
_cell.length_a   1.000
_cell.length_b   1.000
_cell.length_c   1.000
_cell.angle_alpha   90.00
_cell.angle_beta   90.00
_cell.angle_gamma   90.00
#
_symmetry.space_group_name_H-M   'P 1'
#
loop_
_entity.id
_entity.type
_entity.pdbx_description
1 polymer ?
#
loop_
_entity_poly.entity_id
_entity_poly.type
_entity_poly.pdbx_seq_one_letter_code
_entity_poly.pdbx_strand_id
1 'polypeptide(L)'
;MTATLFGIANCDTVKKARTWLDARGVDHAFHDYKKVGVAPELVAQWIAVAGLDKVLNRAGTTFRKLSDADKVGIDAAKAVALMVAQPSLIKRPIVVYPGGLLVGFKEAEWAAAFT
;
A
#
# COMPACT_ATOMS: atom_id res chain seq x y z
N MET A 1 -18.13 6.00 8.05
CA MET A 1 -16.99 6.05 7.12
C MET A 1 -16.48 4.64 6.90
N THR A 2 -16.34 4.22 5.66
CA THR A 2 -15.83 2.89 5.32
C THR A 2 -14.49 3.04 4.62
N ALA A 3 -13.48 2.31 5.09
CA ALA A 3 -12.15 2.32 4.51
C ALA A 3 -11.81 0.95 3.92
N THR A 4 -10.88 0.91 2.99
CA THR A 4 -10.30 -0.36 2.51
C THR A 4 -8.81 -0.34 2.81
N LEU A 5 -8.35 -1.35 3.53
CA LEU A 5 -6.95 -1.52 3.89
C LEU A 5 -6.34 -2.57 2.97
N PHE A 6 -5.29 -2.17 2.27
CA PHE A 6 -4.56 -3.07 1.39
C PHE A 6 -3.23 -3.44 2.03
N GLY A 7 -2.90 -4.70 2.04
CA GLY A 7 -1.66 -5.15 2.63
C GLY A 7 -1.48 -6.64 2.54
N ILE A 8 -0.62 -7.15 3.42
CA ILE A 8 -0.34 -8.58 3.56
C ILE A 8 -0.72 -8.98 4.97
N ALA A 9 -1.49 -10.07 5.14
CA ALA A 9 -1.97 -10.48 6.45
C ALA A 9 -0.82 -10.75 7.45
N ASN A 10 0.25 -11.36 6.99
CA ASN A 10 1.40 -11.67 7.84
C ASN A 10 2.44 -10.54 7.83
N CYS A 11 2.01 -9.36 8.28
CA CYS A 11 2.87 -8.18 8.39
C CYS A 11 2.53 -7.44 9.68
N ASP A 12 3.51 -7.22 10.53
CA ASP A 12 3.29 -6.60 11.84
C ASP A 12 2.70 -5.20 11.74
N THR A 13 3.18 -4.40 10.79
CA THR A 13 2.65 -3.06 10.57
C THR A 13 1.20 -3.09 10.13
N VAL A 14 0.84 -4.03 9.25
CA VAL A 14 -0.55 -4.20 8.81
C VAL A 14 -1.43 -4.64 9.98
N LYS A 15 -0.96 -5.56 10.80
CA LYS A 15 -1.69 -6.01 12.00
C LYS A 15 -1.94 -4.85 12.96
N LYS A 16 -0.94 -4.01 13.20
CA LYS A 16 -1.07 -2.82 14.04
C LYS A 16 -2.10 -1.85 13.48
N ALA A 17 -2.08 -1.62 12.18
CA ALA A 17 -3.02 -0.72 11.51
C ALA A 17 -4.46 -1.23 11.65
N ARG A 18 -4.68 -2.52 11.45
CA ARG A 18 -6.01 -3.14 11.58
C ARG A 18 -6.52 -3.02 13.02
N THR A 19 -5.66 -3.30 14.00
CA THR A 19 -6.01 -3.16 15.42
C THR A 19 -6.38 -1.73 15.75
N TRP A 20 -5.62 -0.77 15.20
CA TRP A 20 -5.88 0.65 15.42
C TRP A 20 -7.25 1.07 14.88
N LEU A 21 -7.59 0.63 13.65
CA LEU A 21 -8.90 0.91 13.05
C LEU A 21 -10.04 0.28 13.86
N ASP A 22 -9.87 -0.96 14.30
CA ASP A 22 -10.86 -1.63 15.14
C ASP A 22 -11.09 -0.90 16.46
N ALA A 23 -10.02 -0.48 17.11
CA ALA A 23 -10.09 0.24 18.38
C ALA A 23 -10.81 1.59 18.25
N ARG A 24 -10.75 2.20 17.07
CA ARG A 24 -11.41 3.47 16.78
C ARG A 24 -12.82 3.31 16.23
N GLY A 25 -13.29 2.07 16.05
CA GLY A 25 -14.61 1.81 15.52
C GLY A 25 -14.77 2.21 14.05
N VAL A 26 -13.68 2.23 13.29
CA VAL A 26 -13.71 2.55 11.86
C VAL A 26 -14.07 1.30 11.08
N ASP A 27 -15.19 1.31 10.38
CA ASP A 27 -15.55 0.21 9.49
C ASP A 27 -14.54 0.12 8.35
N HIS A 28 -14.00 -1.07 8.13
CA HIS A 28 -13.03 -1.28 7.07
C HIS A 28 -13.06 -2.69 6.54
N ALA A 29 -12.68 -2.84 5.27
CA ALA A 29 -12.42 -4.11 4.63
C ALA A 29 -10.91 -4.31 4.50
N PHE A 30 -10.46 -5.54 4.57
CA PHE A 30 -9.07 -5.89 4.36
C PHE A 30 -8.89 -6.62 3.03
N HIS A 31 -8.00 -6.13 2.19
CA HIS A 31 -7.64 -6.72 0.91
C HIS A 31 -6.19 -7.19 0.98
N ASP A 32 -5.99 -8.50 1.03
CA ASP A 32 -4.64 -9.10 1.01
C ASP A 32 -4.17 -9.24 -0.43
N TYR A 33 -3.40 -8.28 -0.92
CA TYR A 33 -2.98 -8.27 -2.32
C TYR A 33 -1.94 -9.35 -2.65
N LYS A 34 -1.34 -9.98 -1.64
CA LYS A 34 -0.46 -11.11 -1.88
C LYS A 34 -1.24 -12.38 -2.21
N LYS A 35 -2.44 -12.53 -1.63
CA LYS A 35 -3.33 -13.68 -1.88
C LYS A 35 -4.14 -13.53 -3.16
N VAL A 36 -4.74 -12.35 -3.36
CA VAL A 36 -5.72 -12.16 -4.44
C VAL A 36 -5.23 -11.20 -5.52
N GLY A 37 -4.01 -10.72 -5.40
CA GLY A 37 -3.46 -9.78 -6.36
C GLY A 37 -3.99 -8.37 -6.18
N VAL A 38 -3.59 -7.49 -7.10
CA VAL A 38 -4.02 -6.09 -7.09
C VAL A 38 -4.20 -5.62 -8.53
N ALA A 39 -5.29 -4.90 -8.78
CA ALA A 39 -5.58 -4.38 -10.11
C ALA A 39 -4.59 -3.27 -10.49
N PRO A 40 -4.09 -3.25 -11.75
CA PRO A 40 -3.18 -2.20 -12.19
C PRO A 40 -3.75 -0.79 -12.03
N GLU A 41 -5.05 -0.63 -12.24
CA GLU A 41 -5.75 0.65 -12.11
C GLU A 41 -5.66 1.20 -10.69
N LEU A 42 -5.75 0.33 -9.69
CA LEU A 42 -5.62 0.74 -8.29
C LEU A 42 -4.21 1.23 -8.00
N VAL A 43 -3.20 0.48 -8.43
CA VAL A 43 -1.80 0.87 -8.23
C VAL A 43 -1.52 2.21 -8.90
N ALA A 44 -2.03 2.41 -10.12
CA ALA A 44 -1.86 3.66 -10.84
C ALA A 44 -2.51 4.82 -10.09
N GLN A 45 -3.69 4.64 -9.50
CA GLN A 45 -4.36 5.64 -8.67
C GLN A 45 -3.53 5.99 -7.44
N TRP A 46 -2.98 4.98 -6.76
CA TRP A 46 -2.15 5.22 -5.57
C TRP A 46 -0.92 6.06 -5.91
N ILE A 47 -0.28 5.76 -7.03
CA ILE A 47 0.87 6.54 -7.51
C ILE A 47 0.45 7.97 -7.84
N ALA A 48 -0.69 8.15 -8.50
CA ALA A 48 -1.18 9.48 -8.87
C ALA A 48 -1.48 10.35 -7.64
N VAL A 49 -2.00 9.75 -6.58
CA VAL A 49 -2.38 10.49 -5.37
C VAL A 49 -1.19 10.68 -4.42
N ALA A 50 -0.45 9.60 -4.13
CA ALA A 50 0.60 9.62 -3.12
C ALA A 50 2.01 9.83 -3.67
N GLY A 51 2.22 9.55 -4.94
CA GLY A 51 3.53 9.62 -5.57
C GLY A 51 4.23 8.27 -5.63
N LEU A 52 4.99 8.06 -6.69
CA LEU A 52 5.70 6.80 -6.93
C LEU A 52 6.64 6.43 -5.78
N ASP A 53 7.40 7.38 -5.27
CA ASP A 53 8.39 7.11 -4.23
C ASP A 53 7.78 6.69 -2.90
N LYS A 54 6.54 7.08 -2.63
CA LYS A 54 5.84 6.63 -1.43
C LYS A 54 5.25 5.24 -1.58
N VAL A 55 4.74 4.91 -2.76
CA VAL A 55 4.03 3.65 -3.01
C VAL A 55 5.00 2.49 -3.23
N LEU A 56 6.10 2.72 -3.94
CA LEU A 56 7.09 1.69 -4.24
C LEU A 56 8.08 1.54 -3.07
N ASN A 57 8.16 0.35 -2.50
CA ASN A 57 9.08 0.07 -1.42
C ASN A 57 10.46 -0.35 -1.97
N ARG A 58 11.37 0.59 -2.06
CA ARG A 58 12.74 0.35 -2.56
C ARG A 58 13.67 -0.22 -1.48
N ALA A 59 13.27 -0.15 -0.21
CA ALA A 59 14.10 -0.61 0.91
C ALA A 59 13.90 -2.08 1.25
N GLY A 60 12.89 -2.72 0.68
CA GLY A 60 12.55 -4.10 1.01
C GLY A 60 13.39 -5.13 0.27
N THR A 61 13.32 -6.36 0.76
CA THR A 61 14.03 -7.50 0.19
C THR A 61 13.61 -7.78 -1.25
N THR A 62 12.31 -7.65 -1.53
CA THR A 62 11.78 -7.91 -2.87
C THR A 62 12.41 -6.98 -3.90
N PHE A 63 12.52 -5.69 -3.58
CA PHE A 63 13.16 -4.73 -4.47
C PHE A 63 14.64 -5.08 -4.69
N ARG A 64 15.36 -5.40 -3.62
CA ARG A 64 16.79 -5.74 -3.72
C ARG A 64 17.05 -6.94 -4.61
N LYS A 65 16.10 -7.87 -4.70
CA LYS A 65 16.20 -9.08 -5.52
C LYS A 65 15.81 -8.88 -6.98
N LEU A 66 15.32 -7.71 -7.35
CA LEU A 66 15.02 -7.41 -8.75
C LEU A 66 16.31 -7.43 -9.58
N SER A 67 16.16 -7.76 -10.87
CA SER A 67 17.28 -7.65 -11.81
C SER A 67 17.69 -6.18 -11.97
N ASP A 68 18.93 -5.96 -12.41
CA ASP A 68 19.41 -4.61 -12.69
C ASP A 68 18.54 -3.93 -13.75
N ALA A 69 18.10 -4.68 -14.77
CA ALA A 69 17.23 -4.17 -15.81
C ALA A 69 15.89 -3.66 -15.23
N ASP A 70 15.34 -4.36 -14.23
CA ASP A 70 14.09 -3.96 -13.58
C ASP A 70 14.25 -2.73 -12.70
N LYS A 71 15.46 -2.50 -12.17
CA LYS A 71 15.73 -1.38 -11.25
C LYS A 71 15.97 -0.05 -11.94
N VAL A 72 16.28 -0.03 -13.23
CA VAL A 72 16.61 1.19 -13.95
C VAL A 72 15.41 1.76 -14.68
N GLY A 73 15.35 3.09 -14.78
CA GLY A 73 14.33 3.77 -15.55
C GLY A 73 12.90 3.51 -15.07
N ILE A 74 12.70 3.40 -13.77
CA ILE A 74 11.39 3.14 -13.21
C ILE A 74 10.54 4.41 -13.28
N ASP A 75 9.60 4.42 -14.23
CA ASP A 75 8.53 5.41 -14.31
C ASP A 75 7.23 4.82 -13.74
N ALA A 76 6.14 5.58 -13.81
CA ALA A 76 4.87 5.11 -13.26
C ALA A 76 4.38 3.83 -13.94
N ALA A 77 4.48 3.74 -15.27
CA ALA A 77 4.02 2.56 -16.01
C ALA A 77 4.83 1.33 -15.64
N LYS A 78 6.15 1.45 -15.58
CA LYS A 78 7.02 0.35 -15.19
C LYS A 78 6.77 -0.07 -13.75
N ALA A 79 6.58 0.89 -12.85
CA ALA A 79 6.29 0.63 -11.45
C ALA A 79 4.98 -0.14 -11.28
N VAL A 80 3.94 0.24 -12.01
CA VAL A 80 2.65 -0.49 -11.98
C VAL A 80 2.87 -1.95 -12.38
N ALA A 81 3.58 -2.19 -13.48
CA ALA A 81 3.83 -3.55 -13.97
C ALA A 81 4.61 -4.37 -12.93
N LEU A 82 5.65 -3.80 -12.34
CA LEU A 82 6.46 -4.46 -11.31
C LEU A 82 5.62 -4.81 -10.07
N MET A 83 4.83 -3.86 -9.59
CA MET A 83 4.03 -4.04 -8.37
C MET A 83 2.86 -5.00 -8.57
N VAL A 84 2.28 -5.04 -9.76
CA VAL A 84 1.23 -6.03 -10.07
C VAL A 84 1.83 -7.44 -10.13
N ALA A 85 3.02 -7.58 -10.75
CA ALA A 85 3.71 -8.86 -10.81
C ALA A 85 4.21 -9.33 -9.43
N GLN A 86 4.66 -8.39 -8.60
CA GLN A 86 5.20 -8.67 -7.28
C GLN A 86 4.61 -7.68 -6.25
N PRO A 87 3.40 -7.96 -5.72
CA PRO A 87 2.75 -7.04 -4.77
C PRO A 87 3.55 -6.74 -3.50
N SER A 88 4.51 -7.57 -3.15
CA SER A 88 5.41 -7.28 -2.01
C SER A 88 6.26 -6.03 -2.23
N LEU A 89 6.34 -5.51 -3.46
CA LEU A 89 6.99 -4.24 -3.75
C LEU A 89 6.17 -3.03 -3.29
N ILE A 90 4.89 -3.21 -3.02
CA ILE A 90 4.01 -2.13 -2.59
C ILE A 90 4.23 -1.85 -1.11
N LYS A 91 4.38 -0.56 -0.74
CA LYS A 91 4.38 -0.15 0.67
C LYS A 91 3.12 -0.66 1.37
N ARG A 92 3.26 -1.05 2.62
CA ARG A 92 2.15 -1.58 3.43
C ARG A 92 2.05 -0.88 4.77
N PRO A 93 0.84 -0.65 5.23
CA PRO A 93 -0.43 -0.79 4.51
C PRO A 93 -0.72 0.41 3.62
N ILE A 94 -1.67 0.25 2.69
CA ILE A 94 -2.30 1.38 2.00
C ILE A 94 -3.74 1.40 2.46
N VAL A 95 -4.22 2.53 2.98
CA VAL A 95 -5.62 2.70 3.36
C VAL A 95 -6.28 3.72 2.45
N VAL A 96 -7.40 3.31 1.85
CA VAL A 96 -8.24 4.19 1.03
C VAL A 96 -9.52 4.47 1.79
N TYR A 97 -9.87 5.74 1.90
CA TYR A 97 -11.06 6.19 2.63
C TYR A 97 -11.73 7.33 1.85
N PRO A 98 -12.96 7.76 2.22
CA PRO A 98 -13.68 8.77 1.42
C PRO A 98 -12.96 10.10 1.23
N GLY A 99 -12.03 10.46 2.08
CA GLY A 99 -11.25 11.71 1.96
C GLY A 99 -9.93 11.58 1.22
N GLY A 100 -9.50 10.36 0.87
CA GLY A 100 -8.21 10.16 0.23
C GLY A 100 -7.57 8.81 0.49
N LEU A 101 -6.26 8.78 0.54
CA LEU A 101 -5.52 7.58 0.88
C LEU A 101 -4.24 7.92 1.66
N LEU A 102 -3.79 6.96 2.46
CA LEU A 102 -2.53 7.06 3.19
C LEU A 102 -1.66 5.83 2.89
N VAL A 103 -0.36 6.03 2.84
CA VAL A 103 0.62 4.99 2.59
C VAL A 103 1.49 4.82 3.83
N GLY A 104 1.60 3.58 4.30
CA GLY A 104 2.29 3.28 5.55
C GLY A 104 1.42 3.62 6.75
N PHE A 105 1.79 3.09 7.92
CA PHE A 105 1.02 3.35 9.14
C PHE A 105 1.79 4.34 10.02
N LYS A 106 1.34 5.58 10.02
CA LYS A 106 1.82 6.63 10.91
C LYS A 106 0.62 7.13 11.71
N GLU A 107 0.60 6.83 13.01
CA GLU A 107 -0.57 7.11 13.85
C GLU A 107 -1.05 8.54 13.75
N ALA A 108 -0.14 9.52 13.74
CA ALA A 108 -0.53 10.92 13.68
C ALA A 108 -1.29 11.25 12.40
N GLU A 109 -0.85 10.72 11.26
CA GLU A 109 -1.54 10.93 9.98
C GLU A 109 -2.90 10.24 9.97
N TRP A 110 -2.96 9.03 10.49
CA TRP A 110 -4.20 8.26 10.54
C TRP A 110 -5.20 8.88 11.50
N ALA A 111 -4.73 9.38 12.65
CA ALA A 111 -5.59 10.06 13.61
C ALA A 111 -6.22 11.32 12.99
N ALA A 112 -5.46 12.07 12.20
CA ALA A 112 -5.98 13.26 11.52
C ALA A 112 -7.01 12.88 10.44
N ALA A 113 -6.80 11.79 9.72
CA ALA A 113 -7.70 11.35 8.65
C ALA A 113 -9.01 10.75 9.16
N PHE A 114 -8.97 10.06 10.29
CA PHE A 114 -10.11 9.33 10.86
C PHE A 114 -10.67 9.98 12.12
N THR A 115 -10.65 11.27 12.20
CA THR A 115 -11.28 12.01 13.32
C THR A 115 -12.79 12.08 13.22
#